data_3932610f17af8c2d7e5911765f3606e5
#
_entry.id   3932610f17af8c2d7e5911765f3606e5
#
_cell.length_a   1.000
_cell.length_b   1.000
_cell.length_c   1.000
_cell.angle_alpha   90.00
_cell.angle_beta   90.00
_cell.angle_gamma   90.00
#
_symmetry.space_group_name_H-M   'P 1'
#
loop_
_entity.id
_entity.type
_entity.pdbx_description
1 polymer ?
#
loop_
_entity_poly.entity_id
_entity_poly.type
_entity_poly.pdbx_seq_one_letter_code
_entity_poly.pdbx_strand_id
1 'polypeptide(L)'
;MFSLTRHTTPCPEPINGQILQMVVDNLTDISSVALPPSNLLYNIYQYAIGFEVHLYLEALSGEKGIAVELVVATDAQDPEQVIGFLLCLPVKDDPEACGIPFMAVQAGSRRHGVGRAMMQDVLARYPHAELACSVEKVPAFEAMGFQVRGARDTQVLMNTRSYGTDGLMGVLDVAAIYRSLEVQQIHTYLLQRHGKRAMVDAERQRDRHLDELARKVQAFVTGERG
;
A
#
# COMPACT_ATOMS: atom_id res chain seq x y z
N MET A 1 15.81 16.96 -8.09
CA MET A 1 16.47 15.76 -8.72
C MET A 1 16.47 14.67 -7.65
N PHE A 2 16.40 13.37 -8.01
CA PHE A 2 16.35 12.26 -7.05
C PHE A 2 17.18 11.08 -7.58
N SER A 3 17.53 10.16 -6.68
CA SER A 3 18.20 8.90 -6.99
C SER A 3 17.30 7.72 -6.61
N LEU A 4 17.43 6.59 -7.31
CA LEU A 4 16.74 5.35 -6.98
C LEU A 4 17.75 4.31 -6.53
N THR A 5 17.41 3.60 -5.46
CA THR A 5 18.18 2.46 -4.95
C THR A 5 17.24 1.27 -4.74
N ARG A 6 17.63 0.10 -5.27
CA ARG A 6 16.93 -1.15 -5.05
C ARG A 6 17.58 -1.90 -3.88
N HIS A 7 16.75 -2.39 -2.98
CA HIS A 7 17.14 -3.23 -1.85
C HIS A 7 16.49 -4.60 -1.96
N THR A 8 17.30 -5.64 -1.88
CA THR A 8 16.92 -7.06 -1.77
C THR A 8 17.43 -7.65 -0.44
N THR A 9 17.97 -6.82 0.41
CA THR A 9 18.47 -7.12 1.74
C THR A 9 17.99 -6.01 2.69
N PRO A 10 17.98 -6.24 4.01
CA PRO A 10 17.52 -5.25 4.98
C PRO A 10 18.17 -3.87 4.81
N CYS A 11 17.35 -2.84 4.86
CA CYS A 11 17.81 -1.46 4.81
C CYS A 11 18.34 -1.00 6.18
N PRO A 12 19.22 0.01 6.22
CA PRO A 12 19.57 0.69 7.46
C PRO A 12 18.33 1.28 8.16
N GLU A 13 18.31 1.26 9.50
CA GLU A 13 17.22 1.77 10.33
C GLU A 13 16.74 3.19 9.97
N PRO A 14 17.62 4.17 9.66
CA PRO A 14 17.15 5.49 9.24
C PRO A 14 16.25 5.48 8.01
N ILE A 15 16.47 4.57 7.05
CA ILE A 15 15.62 4.40 5.86
C ILE A 15 14.29 3.75 6.26
N ASN A 16 14.33 2.67 7.06
CA ASN A 16 13.12 1.99 7.52
C ASN A 16 12.21 2.94 8.29
N GLY A 17 12.76 3.72 9.24
CA GLY A 17 11.99 4.69 10.01
C GLY A 17 11.31 5.74 9.13
N GLN A 18 11.99 6.26 8.11
CA GLN A 18 11.41 7.23 7.18
C GLN A 18 10.31 6.62 6.30
N ILE A 19 10.47 5.36 5.87
CA ILE A 19 9.43 4.64 5.12
C ILE A 19 8.19 4.46 5.99
N LEU A 20 8.34 4.01 7.24
CA LEU A 20 7.22 3.82 8.16
C LEU A 20 6.52 5.15 8.49
N GLN A 21 7.28 6.24 8.65
CA GLN A 21 6.69 7.57 8.81
C GLN A 21 5.90 7.98 7.57
N MET A 22 6.42 7.70 6.36
CA MET A 22 5.71 7.98 5.11
C MET A 22 4.41 7.17 4.99
N VAL A 23 4.38 5.93 5.48
CA VAL A 23 3.14 5.12 5.55
C VAL A 23 2.11 5.78 6.45
N VAL A 24 2.53 6.24 7.64
CA VAL A 24 1.69 6.96 8.59
C VAL A 24 1.10 8.23 7.97
N ASP A 25 1.93 9.01 7.30
CA ASP A 25 1.54 10.30 6.69
C ASP A 25 0.62 10.13 5.46
N ASN A 26 0.65 8.97 4.81
CA ASN A 26 -0.11 8.69 3.59
C ASN A 26 -1.20 7.61 3.79
N LEU A 27 -1.59 7.30 5.02
CA LEU A 27 -2.48 6.18 5.35
C LEU A 27 -3.76 6.16 4.50
N THR A 28 -4.46 7.28 4.41
CA THR A 28 -5.72 7.39 3.65
C THR A 28 -5.50 7.12 2.15
N ASP A 29 -4.31 7.41 1.64
CA ASP A 29 -3.96 7.23 0.23
C ASP A 29 -3.57 5.78 -0.13
N ILE A 30 -2.95 5.05 0.80
CA ILE A 30 -2.38 3.71 0.53
C ILE A 30 -3.22 2.57 1.11
N SER A 31 -4.11 2.87 2.06
CA SER A 31 -4.99 1.89 2.69
C SER A 31 -6.17 1.54 1.80
N SER A 32 -6.53 0.24 1.76
CA SER A 32 -7.79 -0.22 1.15
C SER A 32 -9.03 0.27 1.89
N VAL A 33 -8.88 0.59 3.18
CA VAL A 33 -9.97 1.11 4.03
C VAL A 33 -10.12 2.63 3.88
N ALA A 34 -9.04 3.34 3.58
CA ALA A 34 -8.98 4.79 3.29
C ALA A 34 -9.76 5.68 4.28
N LEU A 35 -9.73 5.33 5.59
CA LEU A 35 -10.44 6.10 6.62
C LEU A 35 -9.86 7.52 6.76
N PRO A 36 -10.72 8.52 6.98
CA PRO A 36 -10.27 9.86 7.30
C PRO A 36 -9.72 9.93 8.74
N PRO A 37 -8.75 10.83 9.02
CA PRO A 37 -8.17 10.99 10.37
C PRO A 37 -9.19 11.34 11.46
N SER A 38 -10.37 11.84 11.09
CA SER A 38 -11.46 12.15 12.02
C SER A 38 -12.19 10.93 12.57
N ASN A 39 -12.04 9.75 11.96
CA ASN A 39 -12.62 8.51 12.48
C ASN A 39 -11.78 7.98 13.64
N LEU A 40 -12.43 7.59 14.75
CA LEU A 40 -11.72 7.09 15.94
C LEU A 40 -10.90 5.81 15.68
N LEU A 41 -11.32 5.01 14.70
CA LEU A 41 -10.59 3.79 14.32
C LEU A 41 -9.31 4.07 13.50
N TYR A 42 -9.09 5.31 13.05
CA TYR A 42 -7.94 5.68 12.22
C TYR A 42 -6.60 5.18 12.78
N ASN A 43 -6.40 5.32 14.11
CA ASN A 43 -5.16 4.89 14.76
C ASN A 43 -4.96 3.37 14.74
N ILE A 44 -6.04 2.57 14.72
CA ILE A 44 -5.97 1.11 14.58
C ILE A 44 -5.43 0.76 13.19
N TYR A 45 -5.97 1.38 12.14
CA TYR A 45 -5.53 1.16 10.76
C TYR A 45 -4.11 1.71 10.52
N GLN A 46 -3.77 2.84 11.14
CA GLN A 46 -2.44 3.41 11.08
C GLN A 46 -1.39 2.44 11.65
N TYR A 47 -1.67 1.84 12.82
CA TYR A 47 -0.83 0.82 13.40
C TYR A 47 -0.76 -0.43 12.49
N ALA A 48 -1.92 -0.96 12.08
CA ALA A 48 -1.98 -2.22 11.34
C ALA A 48 -1.23 -2.14 10.00
N ILE A 49 -1.41 -1.08 9.23
CA ILE A 49 -0.75 -0.90 7.93
C ILE A 49 0.74 -0.56 8.12
N GLY A 50 1.08 0.26 9.12
CA GLY A 50 2.48 0.50 9.47
C GLY A 50 3.20 -0.78 9.84
N PHE A 51 2.56 -1.65 10.63
CA PHE A 51 3.11 -2.94 11.03
C PHE A 51 3.19 -3.93 9.85
N GLU A 52 2.21 -3.94 8.94
CA GLU A 52 2.26 -4.74 7.72
C GLU A 52 3.48 -4.35 6.85
N VAL A 53 3.69 -3.06 6.63
CA VAL A 53 4.87 -2.58 5.88
C VAL A 53 6.16 -2.93 6.62
N HIS A 54 6.21 -2.76 7.95
CA HIS A 54 7.35 -3.17 8.76
C HIS A 54 7.70 -4.66 8.57
N LEU A 55 6.70 -5.54 8.57
CA LEU A 55 6.92 -6.97 8.33
C LEU A 55 7.44 -7.27 6.91
N TYR A 56 7.03 -6.53 5.89
CA TYR A 56 7.62 -6.64 4.55
C TYR A 56 9.06 -6.15 4.52
N LEU A 57 9.40 -5.06 5.25
CA LEU A 57 10.78 -4.59 5.36
C LEU A 57 11.67 -5.62 6.06
N GLU A 58 11.18 -6.28 7.11
CA GLU A 58 11.89 -7.39 7.76
C GLU A 58 12.05 -8.60 6.83
N ALA A 59 11.07 -8.87 5.95
CA ALA A 59 11.12 -9.98 5.01
C ALA A 59 12.24 -9.83 3.94
N LEU A 60 12.82 -8.63 3.78
CA LEU A 60 14.03 -8.42 2.98
C LEU A 60 15.23 -9.25 3.49
N SER A 61 15.20 -9.74 4.74
CA SER A 61 16.21 -10.69 5.25
C SER A 61 16.16 -12.08 4.58
N GLY A 62 15.04 -12.41 3.90
CA GLY A 62 14.76 -13.74 3.36
C GLY A 62 14.27 -14.76 4.39
N GLU A 63 14.32 -14.44 5.69
CA GLU A 63 13.98 -15.38 6.78
C GLU A 63 12.50 -15.73 6.86
N LYS A 64 11.62 -14.85 6.35
CA LYS A 64 10.16 -15.05 6.40
C LYS A 64 9.60 -15.90 5.25
N GLY A 65 10.45 -16.34 4.32
CA GLY A 65 10.03 -17.16 3.17
C GLY A 65 9.18 -16.41 2.14
N ILE A 66 9.11 -15.08 2.23
CA ILE A 66 8.43 -14.20 1.29
C ILE A 66 9.49 -13.45 0.50
N ALA A 67 9.43 -13.52 -0.83
CA ALA A 67 10.30 -12.72 -1.70
C ALA A 67 9.80 -11.25 -1.70
N VAL A 68 10.66 -10.34 -1.29
CA VAL A 68 10.38 -8.90 -1.24
C VAL A 68 11.53 -8.13 -1.87
N GLU A 69 11.19 -7.12 -2.65
CA GLU A 69 12.12 -6.08 -3.09
C GLU A 69 11.58 -4.71 -2.70
N LEU A 70 12.48 -3.81 -2.42
CA LEU A 70 12.16 -2.43 -2.09
C LEU A 70 12.92 -1.49 -3.02
N VAL A 71 12.20 -0.57 -3.66
CA VAL A 71 12.79 0.57 -4.37
C VAL A 71 12.62 1.80 -3.51
N VAL A 72 13.71 2.47 -3.21
CA VAL A 72 13.74 3.72 -2.43
C VAL A 72 14.17 4.86 -3.34
N ALA A 73 13.42 5.95 -3.30
CA ALA A 73 13.81 7.22 -3.92
C ALA A 73 14.33 8.15 -2.83
N THR A 74 15.53 8.72 -3.03
CA THR A 74 16.15 9.70 -2.13
C THR A 74 16.35 11.02 -2.84
N ASP A 75 16.37 12.13 -2.08
CA ASP A 75 16.69 13.44 -2.63
C ASP A 75 18.16 13.48 -3.10
N ALA A 76 18.42 14.02 -4.29
CA ALA A 76 19.78 14.10 -4.82
C ALA A 76 20.68 15.10 -4.08
N GLN A 77 20.08 16.05 -3.34
CA GLN A 77 20.81 17.03 -2.53
C GLN A 77 21.02 16.52 -1.09
N ASP A 78 20.15 15.61 -0.63
CA ASP A 78 20.25 14.94 0.66
C ASP A 78 19.98 13.44 0.47
N PRO A 79 21.01 12.63 0.18
CA PRO A 79 20.88 11.20 -0.07
C PRO A 79 20.37 10.38 1.13
N GLU A 80 20.35 10.95 2.32
CA GLU A 80 19.78 10.33 3.52
C GLU A 80 18.27 10.57 3.62
N GLN A 81 17.72 11.53 2.88
CA GLN A 81 16.29 11.83 2.88
C GLN A 81 15.52 10.94 1.90
N VAL A 82 14.66 10.07 2.43
CA VAL A 82 13.72 9.26 1.65
C VAL A 82 12.55 10.12 1.21
N ILE A 83 12.33 10.21 -0.11
CA ILE A 83 11.21 10.95 -0.71
C ILE A 83 10.15 10.07 -1.35
N GLY A 84 10.40 8.76 -1.44
CA GLY A 84 9.45 7.77 -1.94
C GLY A 84 9.93 6.35 -1.74
N PHE A 85 8.98 5.42 -1.69
CA PHE A 85 9.28 3.99 -1.69
C PHE A 85 8.23 3.21 -2.50
N LEU A 86 8.63 2.03 -2.97
CA LEU A 86 7.78 1.05 -3.62
C LEU A 86 8.20 -0.34 -3.16
N LEU A 87 7.26 -1.10 -2.58
CA LEU A 87 7.42 -2.52 -2.28
C LEU A 87 6.97 -3.36 -3.47
N CYS A 88 7.76 -4.36 -3.83
CA CYS A 88 7.51 -5.30 -4.90
C CYS A 88 7.62 -6.72 -4.35
N LEU A 89 6.65 -7.56 -4.68
CA LEU A 89 6.58 -8.97 -4.31
C LEU A 89 6.76 -9.82 -5.58
N PRO A 90 7.97 -10.30 -5.86
CA PRO A 90 8.21 -11.20 -6.98
C PRO A 90 7.33 -12.45 -6.90
N VAL A 91 6.79 -12.88 -8.02
CA VAL A 91 5.96 -14.09 -8.11
C VAL A 91 6.86 -15.31 -8.26
N LYS A 92 6.62 -16.33 -7.45
CA LYS A 92 7.31 -17.61 -7.58
C LYS A 92 6.84 -18.29 -8.87
N ASP A 93 7.76 -18.91 -9.58
CA ASP A 93 7.52 -19.63 -10.82
C ASP A 93 7.08 -18.77 -12.03
N ASP A 94 7.08 -17.42 -11.87
CA ASP A 94 6.89 -16.45 -12.95
C ASP A 94 7.89 -15.29 -12.80
N PRO A 95 9.10 -15.39 -13.36
CA PRO A 95 10.17 -14.41 -13.16
C PRO A 95 9.90 -13.04 -13.79
N GLU A 96 8.88 -12.94 -14.66
CA GLU A 96 8.46 -11.67 -15.26
C GLU A 96 7.35 -10.97 -14.45
N ALA A 97 6.81 -11.62 -13.40
CA ALA A 97 5.66 -11.13 -12.66
C ALA A 97 5.99 -10.66 -11.25
N CYS A 98 5.30 -9.61 -10.80
CA CYS A 98 5.32 -9.14 -9.41
C CYS A 98 3.99 -8.51 -8.99
N GLY A 99 3.72 -8.54 -7.68
CA GLY A 99 2.70 -7.71 -7.04
C GLY A 99 3.29 -6.44 -6.44
N ILE A 100 2.53 -5.35 -6.45
CA ILE A 100 2.92 -4.07 -5.84
C ILE A 100 1.92 -3.74 -4.73
N PRO A 101 2.22 -4.15 -3.46
CA PRO A 101 1.31 -3.91 -2.34
C PRO A 101 1.31 -2.45 -1.89
N PHE A 102 2.46 -1.79 -1.87
CA PHE A 102 2.60 -0.44 -1.35
C PHE A 102 3.53 0.42 -2.20
N MET A 103 3.09 1.64 -2.45
CA MET A 103 3.89 2.70 -3.03
C MET A 103 3.45 4.05 -2.46
N ALA A 104 4.41 4.85 -2.00
CA ALA A 104 4.14 6.22 -1.58
C ALA A 104 5.25 7.18 -2.02
N VAL A 105 4.89 8.45 -2.19
CA VAL A 105 5.80 9.56 -2.43
C VAL A 105 5.46 10.66 -1.43
N GLN A 106 6.49 11.19 -0.79
CA GLN A 106 6.38 12.31 0.15
C GLN A 106 5.63 13.48 -0.48
N ALA A 107 4.73 14.13 0.25
CA ALA A 107 3.82 15.13 -0.28
C ALA A 107 4.53 16.24 -1.08
N GLY A 108 5.65 16.77 -0.55
CA GLY A 108 6.45 17.81 -1.22
C GLY A 108 7.17 17.34 -2.49
N SER A 109 7.32 16.03 -2.69
CA SER A 109 8.02 15.42 -3.84
C SER A 109 7.07 14.83 -4.88
N ARG A 110 5.75 14.94 -4.66
CA ARG A 110 4.73 14.49 -5.62
C ARG A 110 4.75 15.33 -6.90
N ARG A 111 4.31 14.76 -8.03
CA ARG A 111 4.28 15.37 -9.36
C ARG A 111 5.64 15.73 -9.98
N HIS A 112 6.74 15.29 -9.36
CA HIS A 112 8.11 15.45 -9.89
C HIS A 112 8.64 14.18 -10.56
N GLY A 113 7.75 13.22 -10.90
CA GLY A 113 8.11 12.01 -11.62
C GLY A 113 8.64 10.87 -10.74
N VAL A 114 8.79 11.06 -9.41
CA VAL A 114 9.36 10.05 -8.48
C VAL A 114 8.61 8.73 -8.56
N GLY A 115 7.28 8.73 -8.40
CA GLY A 115 6.47 7.50 -8.45
C GLY A 115 6.56 6.79 -9.80
N ARG A 116 6.56 7.56 -10.91
CA ARG A 116 6.73 7.00 -12.26
C ARG A 116 8.10 6.34 -12.42
N ALA A 117 9.16 6.97 -11.94
CA ALA A 117 10.51 6.44 -12.06
C ALA A 117 10.69 5.15 -11.24
N MET A 118 10.16 5.09 -10.00
CA MET A 118 10.16 3.86 -9.20
C MET A 118 9.39 2.73 -9.91
N MET A 119 8.22 3.04 -10.48
CA MET A 119 7.44 2.06 -11.23
C MET A 119 8.17 1.57 -12.48
N GLN A 120 8.79 2.47 -13.25
CA GLN A 120 9.56 2.10 -14.43
C GLN A 120 10.77 1.21 -14.07
N ASP A 121 11.42 1.45 -12.94
CA ASP A 121 12.50 0.60 -12.43
C ASP A 121 11.99 -0.83 -12.13
N VAL A 122 10.81 -0.97 -11.52
CA VAL A 122 10.18 -2.28 -11.29
C VAL A 122 9.76 -2.93 -12.61
N LEU A 123 9.09 -2.21 -13.51
CA LEU A 123 8.58 -2.75 -14.78
C LEU A 123 9.70 -3.16 -15.75
N ALA A 124 10.90 -2.60 -15.62
CA ALA A 124 12.07 -3.05 -16.38
C ALA A 124 12.52 -4.47 -15.97
N ARG A 125 12.23 -4.91 -14.75
CA ARG A 125 12.55 -6.26 -14.25
C ARG A 125 11.33 -7.20 -14.32
N TYR A 126 10.16 -6.66 -14.02
CA TYR A 126 8.89 -7.39 -13.94
C TYR A 126 7.87 -6.74 -14.89
N PRO A 127 7.93 -7.07 -16.19
CA PRO A 127 7.01 -6.48 -17.17
C PRO A 127 5.55 -6.87 -16.95
N HIS A 128 5.26 -7.89 -16.11
CA HIS A 128 3.94 -8.26 -15.64
C HIS A 128 3.78 -7.83 -14.17
N ALA A 129 3.33 -6.61 -13.94
CA ALA A 129 3.09 -6.10 -12.60
C ALA A 129 1.58 -5.99 -12.30
N GLU A 130 1.19 -6.40 -11.09
CA GLU A 130 -0.18 -6.38 -10.61
C GLU A 130 -0.29 -5.50 -9.35
N LEU A 131 -1.35 -4.71 -9.27
CA LEU A 131 -1.65 -3.85 -8.12
C LEU A 131 -3.15 -3.66 -7.91
N ALA A 132 -3.50 -3.10 -6.76
CA ALA A 132 -4.84 -2.61 -6.47
C ALA A 132 -4.77 -1.14 -6.03
N CYS A 133 -5.71 -0.32 -6.49
CA CYS A 133 -5.74 1.10 -6.15
C CYS A 133 -7.15 1.66 -6.05
N SER A 134 -7.29 2.86 -5.47
CA SER A 134 -8.56 3.59 -5.53
C SER A 134 -8.87 4.08 -6.94
N VAL A 135 -10.15 4.33 -7.23
CA VAL A 135 -10.62 4.82 -8.55
C VAL A 135 -9.88 6.09 -8.99
N GLU A 136 -9.58 7.00 -8.04
CA GLU A 136 -8.91 8.27 -8.32
C GLU A 136 -7.48 8.10 -8.82
N LYS A 137 -6.85 6.96 -8.53
CA LYS A 137 -5.45 6.68 -8.94
C LYS A 137 -5.35 5.92 -10.27
N VAL A 138 -6.46 5.37 -10.75
CA VAL A 138 -6.49 4.62 -12.02
C VAL A 138 -5.84 5.40 -13.17
N PRO A 139 -6.16 6.69 -13.42
CA PRO A 139 -5.55 7.39 -14.56
C PRO A 139 -4.03 7.52 -14.47
N ALA A 140 -3.49 7.61 -13.24
CA ALA A 140 -2.04 7.67 -13.04
C ALA A 140 -1.36 6.33 -13.39
N PHE A 141 -1.98 5.21 -13.04
CA PHE A 141 -1.46 3.88 -13.36
C PHE A 141 -1.68 3.53 -14.85
N GLU A 142 -2.80 3.92 -15.44
CA GLU A 142 -3.00 3.80 -16.90
C GLU A 142 -1.91 4.53 -17.69
N ALA A 143 -1.52 5.73 -17.26
CA ALA A 143 -0.41 6.47 -17.86
C ALA A 143 0.98 5.80 -17.68
N MET A 144 1.06 4.75 -16.86
CA MET A 144 2.25 3.91 -16.67
C MET A 144 2.11 2.52 -17.34
N GLY A 145 1.03 2.30 -18.10
CA GLY A 145 0.82 1.08 -18.88
C GLY A 145 -0.04 0.02 -18.20
N PHE A 146 -0.63 0.31 -17.05
CA PHE A 146 -1.57 -0.61 -16.40
C PHE A 146 -2.95 -0.53 -17.05
N GLN A 147 -3.69 -1.63 -16.98
CA GLN A 147 -5.05 -1.78 -17.47
C GLN A 147 -5.97 -2.22 -16.34
N VAL A 148 -7.20 -1.72 -16.32
CA VAL A 148 -8.23 -2.17 -15.37
C VAL A 148 -8.58 -3.62 -15.67
N ARG A 149 -8.58 -4.46 -14.63
CA ARG A 149 -8.87 -5.90 -14.72
C ARG A 149 -10.15 -6.31 -14.00
N GLY A 150 -10.55 -5.55 -13.00
CA GLY A 150 -11.73 -5.84 -12.20
C GLY A 150 -11.80 -5.03 -10.92
N ALA A 151 -12.68 -5.46 -10.04
CA ALA A 151 -12.89 -4.90 -8.72
C ALA A 151 -12.55 -5.93 -7.64
N ARG A 152 -11.97 -5.46 -6.53
CA ARG A 152 -11.81 -6.23 -5.30
C ARG A 152 -12.13 -5.33 -4.13
N ASP A 153 -13.27 -5.59 -3.49
CA ASP A 153 -13.76 -4.78 -2.38
C ASP A 153 -13.81 -3.27 -2.72
N THR A 154 -12.97 -2.48 -2.11
CA THR A 154 -12.88 -1.02 -2.25
C THR A 154 -11.84 -0.57 -3.27
N GLN A 155 -11.24 -1.48 -4.03
CA GLN A 155 -10.12 -1.18 -4.93
C GLN A 155 -10.34 -1.73 -6.34
N VAL A 156 -9.83 -0.99 -7.33
CA VAL A 156 -9.71 -1.41 -8.72
C VAL A 156 -8.46 -2.28 -8.85
N LEU A 157 -8.61 -3.48 -9.40
CA LEU A 157 -7.49 -4.34 -9.77
C LEU A 157 -6.94 -3.90 -11.12
N MET A 158 -5.63 -3.75 -11.17
CA MET A 158 -4.92 -3.35 -12.40
C MET A 158 -3.68 -4.21 -12.62
N ASN A 159 -3.35 -4.48 -13.88
CA ASN A 159 -2.07 -5.05 -14.25
C ASN A 159 -1.58 -4.55 -15.62
N THR A 160 -0.34 -4.87 -15.96
CA THR A 160 0.30 -4.46 -17.23
C THR A 160 0.05 -5.43 -18.39
N ARG A 161 -0.65 -6.56 -18.14
CA ARG A 161 -1.00 -7.57 -19.14
C ARG A 161 -2.52 -7.72 -19.27
N SER A 162 -2.98 -8.40 -20.30
CA SER A 162 -4.40 -8.73 -20.49
C SER A 162 -4.86 -9.95 -19.67
N TYR A 163 -3.97 -10.58 -18.92
CA TYR A 163 -4.19 -11.78 -18.09
C TYR A 163 -3.51 -11.61 -16.72
N GLY A 164 -3.96 -12.34 -15.70
CA GLY A 164 -3.28 -12.46 -14.40
C GLY A 164 -2.17 -13.49 -14.44
N THR A 165 -1.21 -13.40 -13.52
CA THR A 165 -0.19 -14.45 -13.35
C THR A 165 -0.81 -15.70 -12.71
N ASP A 166 -0.37 -16.88 -13.17
CA ASP A 166 -0.72 -18.18 -12.55
C ASP A 166 0.30 -18.57 -11.45
N GLY A 167 1.34 -17.78 -11.25
CA GLY A 167 2.38 -18.03 -10.26
C GLY A 167 1.93 -17.70 -8.82
N LEU A 168 2.67 -18.19 -7.84
CA LEU A 168 2.39 -17.98 -6.42
C LEU A 168 3.11 -16.72 -5.92
N MET A 169 2.37 -15.81 -5.32
CA MET A 169 2.91 -14.64 -4.63
C MET A 169 2.79 -14.82 -3.12
N GLY A 170 3.91 -14.66 -2.41
CA GLY A 170 3.92 -14.65 -0.95
C GLY A 170 3.32 -13.35 -0.43
N VAL A 171 2.28 -13.45 0.39
CA VAL A 171 1.65 -12.31 1.07
C VAL A 171 1.57 -12.55 2.58
N LEU A 172 1.52 -11.48 3.36
CA LEU A 172 1.34 -11.56 4.81
C LEU A 172 -0.13 -11.85 5.16
N ASP A 173 -0.33 -12.62 6.24
CA ASP A 173 -1.66 -12.77 6.87
C ASP A 173 -2.01 -11.51 7.67
N VAL A 174 -2.65 -10.56 7.00
CA VAL A 174 -3.07 -9.29 7.61
C VAL A 174 -4.10 -9.50 8.72
N ALA A 175 -4.90 -10.56 8.68
CA ALA A 175 -5.88 -10.85 9.72
C ALA A 175 -5.21 -11.15 11.08
N ALA A 176 -4.01 -11.69 11.08
CA ALA A 176 -3.22 -11.88 12.29
C ALA A 176 -2.84 -10.54 12.95
N ILE A 177 -2.51 -9.52 12.15
CA ILE A 177 -2.18 -8.17 12.65
C ILE A 177 -3.39 -7.56 13.38
N TYR A 178 -4.58 -7.63 12.79
CA TYR A 178 -5.79 -7.08 13.42
C TYR A 178 -6.22 -7.82 14.68
N ARG A 179 -5.74 -9.05 14.90
CA ARG A 179 -5.97 -9.83 16.13
C ARG A 179 -4.85 -9.70 17.16
N SER A 180 -3.81 -8.94 16.87
CA SER A 180 -2.67 -8.75 17.76
C SER A 180 -3.05 -8.08 19.08
N LEU A 181 -2.20 -8.27 20.09
CA LEU A 181 -2.38 -7.67 21.41
C LEU A 181 -2.34 -6.13 21.33
N GLU A 182 -1.48 -5.59 20.47
CA GLU A 182 -1.30 -4.15 20.27
C GLU A 182 -2.57 -3.51 19.73
N VAL A 183 -3.19 -4.12 18.71
CA VAL A 183 -4.48 -3.63 18.19
C VAL A 183 -5.58 -3.69 19.25
N GLN A 184 -5.61 -4.76 20.06
CA GLN A 184 -6.56 -4.87 21.18
C GLN A 184 -6.30 -3.79 22.23
N GLN A 185 -5.05 -3.46 22.53
CA GLN A 185 -4.69 -2.39 23.47
C GLN A 185 -5.11 -1.01 22.93
N ILE A 186 -4.85 -0.72 21.66
CA ILE A 186 -5.29 0.53 21.01
C ILE A 186 -6.83 0.62 21.08
N HIS A 187 -7.54 -0.45 20.73
CA HIS A 187 -9.00 -0.48 20.78
C HIS A 187 -9.52 -0.25 22.22
N THR A 188 -8.92 -0.91 23.22
CA THR A 188 -9.27 -0.74 24.62
C THR A 188 -9.06 0.69 25.10
N TYR A 189 -7.92 1.30 24.73
CA TYR A 189 -7.63 2.71 25.03
C TYR A 189 -8.68 3.64 24.43
N LEU A 190 -9.03 3.45 23.15
CA LEU A 190 -10.04 4.25 22.47
C LEU A 190 -11.41 4.10 23.11
N LEU A 191 -11.78 2.87 23.49
CA LEU A 191 -13.04 2.56 24.18
C LEU A 191 -13.12 3.25 25.55
N GLN A 192 -12.03 3.22 26.33
CA GLN A 192 -11.95 3.91 27.63
C GLN A 192 -12.05 5.44 27.48
N ARG A 193 -11.40 5.98 26.46
CA ARG A 193 -11.32 7.44 26.23
C ARG A 193 -12.60 8.03 25.66
N HIS A 194 -13.27 7.32 24.74
CA HIS A 194 -14.40 7.86 23.96
C HIS A 194 -15.73 7.22 24.31
N GLY A 195 -15.72 6.09 25.00
CA GLY A 195 -16.92 5.34 25.40
C GLY A 195 -17.49 4.46 24.28
N LYS A 196 -18.30 3.47 24.69
CA LYS A 196 -18.87 2.44 23.81
C LYS A 196 -19.69 3.02 22.64
N ARG A 197 -20.51 4.06 22.92
CA ARG A 197 -21.38 4.65 21.89
C ARG A 197 -20.57 5.26 20.76
N ALA A 198 -19.53 6.06 21.08
CA ALA A 198 -18.68 6.69 20.09
C ALA A 198 -17.90 5.66 19.24
N MET A 199 -17.44 4.57 19.87
CA MET A 199 -16.77 3.47 19.14
C MET A 199 -17.72 2.77 18.16
N VAL A 200 -18.94 2.42 18.58
CA VAL A 200 -19.96 1.83 17.69
C VAL A 200 -20.33 2.78 16.54
N ASP A 201 -20.42 4.08 16.82
CA ASP A 201 -20.70 5.06 15.78
C ASP A 201 -19.54 5.18 14.78
N ALA A 202 -18.27 5.10 15.25
CA ALA A 202 -17.08 5.07 14.40
C ALA A 202 -17.02 3.81 13.52
N GLU A 203 -17.38 2.65 14.05
CA GLU A 203 -17.51 1.39 13.28
C GLU A 203 -18.58 1.51 12.19
N ARG A 204 -19.76 2.03 12.52
CA ARG A 204 -20.83 2.26 11.53
C ARG A 204 -20.45 3.26 10.47
N GLN A 205 -19.67 4.30 10.82
CA GLN A 205 -19.14 5.25 9.83
C GLN A 205 -18.15 4.58 8.90
N ARG A 206 -17.23 3.75 9.44
CA ARG A 206 -16.31 2.95 8.63
C ARG A 206 -17.07 2.05 7.67
N ASP A 207 -18.04 1.28 8.15
CA ASP A 207 -18.78 0.32 7.32
C ASP A 207 -19.51 1.02 6.17
N ARG A 208 -20.20 2.13 6.45
CA ARG A 208 -20.83 2.95 5.40
C ARG A 208 -19.82 3.49 4.38
N HIS A 209 -18.66 3.94 4.86
CA HIS A 209 -17.59 4.43 3.99
C HIS A 209 -17.07 3.32 3.07
N LEU A 210 -16.85 2.11 3.60
CA LEU A 210 -16.44 0.95 2.80
C LEU A 210 -17.50 0.57 1.76
N ASP A 211 -18.79 0.57 2.12
CA ASP A 211 -19.88 0.31 1.19
C ASP A 211 -19.96 1.35 0.06
N GLU A 212 -19.68 2.62 0.37
CA GLU A 212 -19.61 3.70 -0.63
C GLU A 212 -18.44 3.51 -1.59
N LEU A 213 -17.25 3.21 -1.05
CA LEU A 213 -16.07 2.93 -1.87
C LEU A 213 -16.29 1.70 -2.77
N ALA A 214 -16.84 0.61 -2.23
CA ALA A 214 -17.10 -0.61 -2.99
C ALA A 214 -18.09 -0.35 -4.15
N ARG A 215 -19.18 0.38 -3.88
CA ARG A 215 -20.13 0.79 -4.94
C ARG A 215 -19.46 1.66 -6.00
N LYS A 216 -18.61 2.61 -5.60
CA LYS A 216 -17.88 3.48 -6.52
C LYS A 216 -16.93 2.67 -7.43
N VAL A 217 -16.20 1.72 -6.86
CA VAL A 217 -15.31 0.84 -7.62
C VAL A 217 -16.12 -0.04 -8.59
N GLN A 218 -17.21 -0.62 -8.14
CA GLN A 218 -18.06 -1.46 -8.98
C GLN A 218 -18.64 -0.66 -10.15
N ALA A 219 -19.22 0.51 -9.89
CA ALA A 219 -19.75 1.39 -10.94
C ALA A 219 -18.66 1.81 -11.95
N PHE A 220 -17.45 2.07 -11.47
CA PHE A 220 -16.32 2.43 -12.32
C PHE A 220 -15.93 1.27 -13.25
N VAL A 221 -15.83 0.05 -12.72
CA VAL A 221 -15.40 -1.14 -13.49
C VAL A 221 -16.47 -1.61 -14.47
N THR A 222 -17.76 -1.51 -14.11
CA THR A 222 -18.89 -1.88 -15.02
C THR A 222 -19.20 -0.80 -16.07
N GLY A 223 -18.61 0.39 -15.97
CA GLY A 223 -18.90 1.51 -16.87
C GLY A 223 -20.25 2.19 -16.58
N GLU A 224 -20.91 1.85 -15.49
CA GLU A 224 -22.12 2.51 -15.02
C GLU A 224 -21.75 3.89 -14.43
N ARG A 225 -21.71 4.88 -15.32
CA ARG A 225 -21.60 6.29 -14.88
C ARG A 225 -22.97 6.72 -14.36
N GLY A 226 -23.08 6.94 -13.06
CA GLY A 226 -24.21 7.61 -12.45
C GLY A 226 -24.30 9.10 -12.87
#